data_a14ba6c1bb9422093599fce0e53beba1
#
_entry.id   a14ba6c1bb9422093599fce0e53beba1
#
_cell.length_a   1.000
_cell.length_b   1.000
_cell.length_c   1.000
_cell.angle_alpha   90.00
_cell.angle_beta   90.00
_cell.angle_gamma   90.00
#
_symmetry.space_group_name_H-M   'P 1'
#
loop_
_entity.id
_entity.type
_entity.pdbx_description
1 polymer ?
#
loop_
_entity_poly.entity_id
_entity_poly.type
_entity_poly.pdbx_seq_one_letter_code
_entity_poly.pdbx_strand_id
1 'polypeptide(L)'
;MSLKDEVTDMDNREQLRRITELTGQIAGLPKGYLSKKTIGGKVYYYHQWSENGIKQSRYLHDSEIAPLADKIEKRKELQAQLRILKSQKSRRNEATGMKCTFMHKRTPVAELELDDVTGFIQKIGSVYAPEHLPIGIPVRNEIADRAAFNDWWRDRSIPASRSGVREALESLGVADTKMLLVRCYGLSLSDQYWICPEGAELRWEDINFFQNDFSEDIGDVLFGERKKKDALNFSSPDSTSDGNLKKRWKIIDGKRCLIKGGSNPFRQQPFNEVIASLVAEKLGISHVPYTLLWDDDTPYSVCEDFVTPDTELVSAWRVMQSMRKDNNTSVYRHYLNCCE
;
A
#
# COMPACT_ATOMS: atom_id res chain seq x y z
N MET A 1 -26.97 -6.16 -26.07
CA MET A 1 -26.92 -5.60 -24.70
C MET A 1 -25.55 -4.96 -24.53
N SER A 2 -25.47 -3.71 -24.16
CA SER A 2 -24.17 -3.04 -24.01
C SER A 2 -23.56 -3.43 -22.64
N LEU A 3 -22.24 -3.44 -22.53
CA LEU A 3 -21.52 -3.64 -21.25
C LEU A 3 -22.05 -2.73 -20.13
N LYS A 4 -22.66 -1.60 -20.49
CA LYS A 4 -23.28 -0.65 -19.55
C LYS A 4 -24.61 -1.21 -18.98
N ASP A 5 -25.33 -1.99 -19.75
CA ASP A 5 -26.65 -2.53 -19.35
C ASP A 5 -26.48 -3.75 -18.42
N GLU A 6 -25.46 -4.59 -18.67
CA GLU A 6 -25.12 -5.74 -17.81
C GLU A 6 -24.67 -5.34 -16.40
N VAL A 7 -23.94 -4.22 -16.29
CA VAL A 7 -23.40 -3.74 -14.99
C VAL A 7 -24.48 -3.03 -14.16
N THR A 8 -25.57 -2.57 -14.80
CA THR A 8 -26.64 -1.82 -14.10
C THR A 8 -27.45 -2.72 -13.15
N ASP A 9 -27.45 -4.04 -13.39
CA ASP A 9 -28.25 -5.04 -12.64
C ASP A 9 -27.42 -5.90 -11.66
N MET A 10 -26.08 -5.68 -11.59
CA MET A 10 -25.20 -6.44 -10.70
C MET A 10 -25.38 -5.98 -9.24
N ASP A 11 -25.46 -6.94 -8.33
CA ASP A 11 -25.44 -6.66 -6.90
C ASP A 11 -24.04 -6.14 -6.47
N ASN A 12 -23.95 -5.47 -5.31
CA ASN A 12 -22.71 -4.90 -4.79
C ASN A 12 -21.61 -5.96 -4.59
N ARG A 13 -21.98 -7.20 -4.25
CA ARG A 13 -21.03 -8.30 -3.98
C ARG A 13 -20.40 -8.82 -5.28
N GLU A 14 -21.21 -8.98 -6.32
CA GLU A 14 -20.75 -9.41 -7.65
C GLU A 14 -19.90 -8.31 -8.31
N GLN A 15 -20.27 -7.05 -8.16
CA GLN A 15 -19.49 -5.92 -8.64
C GLN A 15 -18.11 -5.84 -7.98
N LEU A 16 -18.02 -6.06 -6.66
CA LEU A 16 -16.76 -6.14 -5.91
C LEU A 16 -15.88 -7.29 -6.41
N ARG A 17 -16.47 -8.48 -6.60
CA ARG A 17 -15.77 -9.64 -7.15
C ARG A 17 -15.19 -9.33 -8.51
N ARG A 18 -15.95 -8.70 -9.39
CA ARG A 18 -15.52 -8.34 -10.75
C ARG A 18 -14.42 -7.29 -10.76
N ILE A 19 -14.48 -6.28 -9.87
CA ILE A 19 -13.41 -5.29 -9.70
C ILE A 19 -12.12 -5.97 -9.27
N THR A 20 -12.15 -6.89 -8.31
CA THR A 20 -10.98 -7.63 -7.83
C THR A 20 -10.36 -8.48 -8.94
N GLU A 21 -11.17 -9.21 -9.68
CA GLU A 21 -10.76 -10.05 -10.81
C GLU A 21 -10.09 -9.22 -11.91
N LEU A 22 -10.72 -8.12 -12.35
CA LEU A 22 -10.15 -7.21 -13.35
C LEU A 22 -8.84 -6.58 -12.89
N THR A 23 -8.76 -6.18 -11.63
CA THR A 23 -7.54 -5.60 -11.05
C THR A 23 -6.39 -6.60 -11.08
N GLY A 24 -6.65 -7.87 -10.74
CA GLY A 24 -5.67 -8.94 -10.82
C GLY A 24 -5.20 -9.21 -12.26
N GLN A 25 -6.13 -9.30 -13.21
CA GLN A 25 -5.80 -9.48 -14.62
C GLN A 25 -4.93 -8.32 -15.17
N ILE A 26 -5.26 -7.07 -14.82
CA ILE A 26 -4.51 -5.88 -15.22
C ILE A 26 -3.09 -5.90 -14.64
N ALA A 27 -2.90 -6.36 -13.41
CA ALA A 27 -1.59 -6.41 -12.75
C ALA A 27 -0.62 -7.36 -13.47
N GLY A 28 -1.13 -8.46 -14.05
CA GLY A 28 -0.33 -9.43 -14.82
C GLY A 28 0.05 -8.99 -16.24
N LEU A 29 -0.43 -7.85 -16.72
CA LEU A 29 -0.19 -7.37 -18.09
C LEU A 29 0.84 -6.24 -18.13
N PRO A 30 1.68 -6.16 -19.19
CA PRO A 30 2.72 -5.16 -19.31
C PRO A 30 2.15 -3.75 -19.33
N LYS A 31 2.79 -2.84 -18.59
CA LYS A 31 2.49 -1.40 -18.59
C LYS A 31 3.10 -0.72 -19.82
N GLY A 32 2.65 0.48 -20.14
CA GLY A 32 3.27 1.32 -21.16
C GLY A 32 2.63 1.18 -22.55
N TYR A 33 3.42 1.46 -23.57
CA TYR A 33 2.96 1.50 -24.96
C TYR A 33 4.08 1.15 -25.95
N LEU A 34 3.70 0.84 -27.18
CA LEU A 34 4.63 0.67 -28.29
C LEU A 34 4.94 2.03 -28.92
N SER A 35 6.21 2.32 -29.08
CA SER A 35 6.67 3.50 -29.82
C SER A 35 7.43 3.06 -31.08
N LYS A 36 7.20 3.81 -32.17
CA LYS A 36 7.83 3.59 -33.48
C LYS A 36 8.86 4.68 -33.75
N LYS A 37 10.08 4.29 -34.15
CA LYS A 37 11.11 5.24 -34.57
C LYS A 37 11.63 4.86 -35.95
N THR A 38 11.82 5.85 -36.83
CA THR A 38 12.41 5.64 -38.14
C THR A 38 13.84 6.18 -38.13
N ILE A 39 14.82 5.33 -38.40
CA ILE A 39 16.24 5.68 -38.42
C ILE A 39 16.82 5.14 -39.74
N GLY A 40 17.39 6.01 -40.58
CA GLY A 40 17.97 5.63 -41.88
C GLY A 40 16.99 4.92 -42.81
N GLY A 41 15.70 5.30 -42.80
CA GLY A 41 14.66 4.67 -43.63
C GLY A 41 14.12 3.33 -43.10
N LYS A 42 14.72 2.78 -42.03
CA LYS A 42 14.25 1.56 -41.35
C LYS A 42 13.41 1.90 -40.11
N VAL A 43 12.42 1.09 -39.87
CA VAL A 43 11.49 1.24 -38.74
C VAL A 43 11.92 0.35 -37.60
N TYR A 44 11.97 0.92 -36.39
CA TYR A 44 12.31 0.23 -35.16
C TYR A 44 11.20 0.40 -34.16
N TYR A 45 10.88 -0.65 -33.40
CA TYR A 45 9.84 -0.64 -32.38
C TYR A 45 10.44 -0.75 -30.99
N TYR A 46 9.89 0.01 -30.06
CA TYR A 46 10.32 0.04 -28.66
C TYR A 46 9.10 -0.10 -27.74
N HIS A 47 9.22 -0.93 -26.71
CA HIS A 47 8.33 -0.89 -25.56
C HIS A 47 8.77 0.23 -24.64
N GLN A 48 7.86 1.13 -24.31
CA GLN A 48 8.12 2.24 -23.38
C GLN A 48 7.14 2.18 -22.21
N TRP A 49 7.65 2.27 -21.00
CA TRP A 49 6.86 2.33 -19.79
C TRP A 49 7.49 3.26 -18.76
N SER A 50 6.77 3.56 -17.66
CA SER A 50 7.30 4.28 -16.50
C SER A 50 7.34 3.34 -15.31
N GLU A 51 8.47 3.33 -14.61
CA GLU A 51 8.67 2.58 -13.39
C GLU A 51 9.28 3.51 -12.34
N ASN A 52 8.60 3.70 -11.21
CA ASN A 52 9.00 4.63 -10.14
C ASN A 52 9.29 6.07 -10.65
N GLY A 53 8.47 6.55 -11.59
CA GLY A 53 8.64 7.87 -12.21
C GLY A 53 9.75 7.96 -13.27
N ILE A 54 10.54 6.90 -13.47
CA ILE A 54 11.62 6.84 -14.46
C ILE A 54 11.10 6.19 -15.73
N LYS A 55 11.30 6.87 -16.86
CA LYS A 55 10.96 6.32 -18.19
C LYS A 55 11.91 5.20 -18.56
N GLN A 56 11.38 4.04 -18.88
CA GLN A 56 12.08 2.87 -19.38
C GLN A 56 11.78 2.67 -20.87
N SER A 57 12.74 2.13 -21.60
CA SER A 57 12.59 1.83 -23.03
C SER A 57 13.39 0.58 -23.40
N ARG A 58 12.74 -0.38 -24.05
CA ARG A 58 13.37 -1.61 -24.55
C ARG A 58 13.11 -1.76 -26.05
N TYR A 59 14.14 -2.03 -26.82
CA TYR A 59 14.03 -2.42 -28.23
C TYR A 59 13.31 -3.77 -28.36
N LEU A 60 12.50 -3.92 -29.40
CA LEU A 60 11.73 -5.14 -29.69
C LEU A 60 12.18 -5.77 -30.99
N HIS A 61 12.38 -7.08 -30.97
CA HIS A 61 12.52 -7.87 -32.19
C HIS A 61 11.15 -8.10 -32.84
N ASP A 62 11.13 -8.33 -34.16
CA ASP A 62 9.88 -8.44 -34.93
C ASP A 62 8.91 -9.48 -34.35
N SER A 63 9.42 -10.60 -33.83
CA SER A 63 8.63 -11.65 -33.19
C SER A 63 7.97 -11.24 -31.87
N GLU A 64 8.45 -10.19 -31.20
CA GLU A 64 7.93 -9.72 -29.92
C GLU A 64 6.85 -8.64 -30.08
N ILE A 65 6.77 -7.97 -31.24
CA ILE A 65 5.92 -6.79 -31.46
C ILE A 65 4.46 -7.16 -31.33
N ALA A 66 3.96 -8.11 -32.11
CA ALA A 66 2.56 -8.48 -32.10
C ALA A 66 2.10 -9.05 -30.74
N PRO A 67 2.82 -10.02 -30.12
CA PRO A 67 2.41 -10.52 -28.80
C PRO A 67 2.38 -9.47 -27.68
N LEU A 68 3.28 -8.49 -27.75
CA LEU A 68 3.31 -7.40 -26.77
C LEU A 68 2.19 -6.37 -27.04
N ALA A 69 1.93 -6.06 -28.32
CA ALA A 69 0.82 -5.19 -28.72
C ALA A 69 -0.51 -5.71 -28.18
N ASP A 70 -0.79 -7.00 -28.39
CA ASP A 70 -2.02 -7.66 -27.95
C ASP A 70 -2.17 -7.58 -26.43
N LYS A 71 -1.10 -7.82 -25.67
CA LYS A 71 -1.10 -7.72 -24.21
C LYS A 71 -1.33 -6.28 -23.71
N ILE A 72 -0.75 -5.29 -24.37
CA ILE A 72 -0.94 -3.87 -24.03
C ILE A 72 -2.39 -3.45 -24.34
N GLU A 73 -2.93 -3.88 -25.48
CA GLU A 73 -4.31 -3.57 -25.86
C GLU A 73 -5.30 -4.24 -24.89
N LYS A 74 -5.07 -5.52 -24.58
CA LYS A 74 -5.86 -6.22 -23.56
C LYS A 74 -5.86 -5.51 -22.21
N ARG A 75 -4.69 -4.98 -21.80
CA ARG A 75 -4.61 -4.17 -20.59
C ARG A 75 -5.49 -2.91 -20.66
N LYS A 76 -5.51 -2.21 -21.79
CA LYS A 76 -6.35 -1.01 -21.97
C LYS A 76 -7.84 -1.34 -21.94
N GLU A 77 -8.25 -2.43 -22.58
CA GLU A 77 -9.63 -2.91 -22.53
C GLU A 77 -10.09 -3.19 -21.10
N LEU A 78 -9.27 -3.95 -20.33
CA LEU A 78 -9.58 -4.27 -18.95
C LEU A 78 -9.60 -3.02 -18.06
N GLN A 79 -8.71 -2.06 -18.31
CA GLN A 79 -8.73 -0.76 -17.62
C GLN A 79 -9.98 0.06 -17.95
N ALA A 80 -10.46 0.01 -19.19
CA ALA A 80 -11.71 0.67 -19.58
C ALA A 80 -12.92 0.04 -18.88
N GLN A 81 -12.99 -1.30 -18.83
CA GLN A 81 -14.01 -2.03 -18.09
C GLN A 81 -14.00 -1.68 -16.60
N LEU A 82 -12.81 -1.66 -15.98
CA LEU A 82 -12.65 -1.31 -14.57
C LEU A 82 -13.12 0.13 -14.28
N ARG A 83 -12.83 1.09 -15.19
CA ARG A 83 -13.32 2.48 -15.08
C ARG A 83 -14.84 2.55 -15.13
N ILE A 84 -15.49 1.80 -16.03
CA ILE A 84 -16.95 1.77 -16.16
C ILE A 84 -17.56 1.22 -14.85
N LEU A 85 -17.08 0.09 -14.34
CA LEU A 85 -17.55 -0.50 -13.08
C LEU A 85 -17.40 0.47 -11.89
N LYS A 86 -16.27 1.14 -11.80
CA LYS A 86 -16.03 2.15 -10.74
C LYS A 86 -16.89 3.40 -10.90
N SER A 87 -17.12 3.89 -12.13
CA SER A 87 -17.91 5.10 -12.37
C SER A 87 -19.41 4.93 -12.15
N GLN A 88 -19.94 3.75 -12.40
CA GLN A 88 -21.36 3.46 -12.18
C GLN A 88 -21.68 3.37 -10.69
N LYS A 89 -20.74 2.86 -9.86
CA LYS A 89 -20.87 2.89 -8.42
C LYS A 89 -20.82 4.33 -7.87
N SER A 90 -19.98 5.19 -8.41
CA SER A 90 -19.91 6.61 -8.03
C SER A 90 -21.23 7.36 -8.28
N ARG A 91 -21.99 7.01 -9.33
CA ARG A 91 -23.29 7.64 -9.62
C ARG A 91 -24.45 7.10 -8.77
N ARG A 92 -24.36 5.85 -8.29
CA ARG A 92 -25.33 5.27 -7.33
C ARG A 92 -25.11 5.74 -5.90
N ASN A 93 -23.88 6.17 -5.58
CA ASN A 93 -23.43 6.52 -4.23
C ASN A 93 -23.23 8.04 -4.06
N GLU A 94 -24.10 8.89 -4.57
CA GLU A 94 -24.18 10.27 -4.08
C GLU A 94 -24.57 10.36 -2.58
N ALA A 95 -24.70 9.21 -1.91
CA ALA A 95 -25.18 9.13 -0.52
C ALA A 95 -24.41 8.18 0.43
N THR A 96 -23.31 7.49 0.04
CA THR A 96 -22.69 6.51 0.94
C THR A 96 -21.15 6.48 0.90
N GLY A 97 -20.52 7.62 1.18
CA GLY A 97 -19.15 7.64 1.64
C GLY A 97 -19.10 7.33 3.14
N MET A 98 -18.15 6.53 3.61
CA MET A 98 -17.91 6.32 5.03
C MET A 98 -17.34 7.61 5.64
N LYS A 99 -18.13 8.31 6.44
CA LYS A 99 -17.65 9.46 7.20
C LYS A 99 -16.86 9.00 8.40
N CYS A 100 -15.74 9.63 8.63
CA CYS A 100 -14.87 9.34 9.78
C CYS A 100 -14.08 10.58 10.17
N THR A 101 -13.60 10.56 11.41
CA THR A 101 -12.60 11.52 11.89
C THR A 101 -11.22 10.89 11.75
N PHE A 102 -10.31 11.58 11.07
CA PHE A 102 -8.89 11.24 11.06
C PHE A 102 -8.28 11.66 12.40
N MET A 103 -7.61 10.74 13.03
CA MET A 103 -7.08 10.87 14.40
C MET A 103 -5.57 10.72 14.40
N HIS A 104 -4.90 11.44 15.27
CA HIS A 104 -3.52 11.19 15.70
C HIS A 104 -3.53 10.92 17.20
N LYS A 105 -3.35 9.67 17.61
CA LYS A 105 -3.60 9.21 18.98
C LYS A 105 -5.03 9.63 19.43
N ARG A 106 -5.12 10.50 20.42
CA ARG A 106 -6.39 11.05 20.97
C ARG A 106 -6.85 12.33 20.27
N THR A 107 -6.00 12.93 19.43
CA THR A 107 -6.28 14.24 18.82
C THR A 107 -7.08 14.07 17.53
N PRO A 108 -8.30 14.63 17.44
CA PRO A 108 -9.01 14.76 16.16
C PRO A 108 -8.24 15.70 15.25
N VAL A 109 -7.91 15.26 14.03
CA VAL A 109 -7.07 16.01 13.08
C VAL A 109 -7.90 16.59 11.96
N ALA A 110 -8.74 15.78 11.31
CA ALA A 110 -9.58 16.22 10.20
C ALA A 110 -10.80 15.31 10.00
N GLU A 111 -11.83 15.85 9.37
CA GLU A 111 -12.96 15.07 8.86
C GLU A 111 -12.61 14.46 7.50
N LEU A 112 -12.92 13.20 7.31
CA LEU A 112 -12.75 12.49 6.06
C LEU A 112 -14.03 11.80 5.63
N GLU A 113 -14.21 11.71 4.31
CA GLU A 113 -15.18 10.84 3.68
C GLU A 113 -14.45 9.87 2.77
N LEU A 114 -14.52 8.58 3.08
CA LEU A 114 -13.83 7.51 2.37
C LEU A 114 -14.80 6.79 1.44
N ASP A 115 -14.33 6.45 0.25
CA ASP A 115 -15.04 5.52 -0.64
C ASP A 115 -15.12 4.14 0.02
N ASP A 116 -16.32 3.64 0.21
CA ASP A 116 -16.61 2.37 0.91
C ASP A 116 -16.15 1.12 0.15
N VAL A 117 -15.76 1.26 -1.11
CA VAL A 117 -15.26 0.18 -1.97
C VAL A 117 -13.75 0.21 -2.13
N THR A 118 -13.22 1.39 -2.39
CA THR A 118 -11.81 1.54 -2.75
C THR A 118 -10.96 2.02 -1.58
N GLY A 119 -11.57 2.49 -0.49
CA GLY A 119 -10.89 3.09 0.65
C GLY A 119 -10.17 4.40 0.33
N PHE A 120 -10.46 5.05 -0.82
CA PHE A 120 -9.91 6.36 -1.16
C PHE A 120 -10.59 7.47 -0.37
N ILE A 121 -9.83 8.50 -0.01
CA ILE A 121 -10.36 9.75 0.55
C ILE A 121 -11.05 10.52 -0.58
N GLN A 122 -12.38 10.52 -0.57
CA GLN A 122 -13.21 11.24 -1.53
C GLN A 122 -13.28 12.74 -1.20
N LYS A 123 -13.41 13.03 0.10
CA LYS A 123 -13.56 14.41 0.60
C LYS A 123 -12.80 14.57 1.91
N ILE A 124 -12.25 15.77 2.09
CA ILE A 124 -11.72 16.27 3.35
C ILE A 124 -12.64 17.38 3.80
N GLY A 125 -13.16 17.29 5.02
CA GLY A 125 -13.93 18.32 5.67
C GLY A 125 -13.05 19.30 6.44
N SER A 126 -13.49 19.66 7.65
CA SER A 126 -12.75 20.56 8.54
C SER A 126 -11.41 19.93 8.97
N VAL A 127 -10.34 20.74 8.97
CA VAL A 127 -9.05 20.39 9.55
C VAL A 127 -8.97 21.04 10.92
N TYR A 128 -8.94 20.25 11.99
CA TYR A 128 -8.97 20.72 13.37
C TYR A 128 -7.58 21.00 13.94
N ALA A 129 -6.60 20.13 13.59
CA ALA A 129 -5.25 20.17 14.10
C ALA A 129 -4.24 19.99 12.95
N PRO A 130 -3.97 21.03 12.17
CA PRO A 130 -3.08 20.94 11.00
C PRO A 130 -1.65 20.54 11.36
N GLU A 131 -1.17 20.86 12.56
CA GLU A 131 0.14 20.45 13.10
C GLU A 131 0.26 18.95 13.37
N HIS A 132 -0.88 18.25 13.45
CA HIS A 132 -0.97 16.81 13.58
C HIS A 132 -1.20 16.09 12.25
N LEU A 133 -1.20 16.78 11.11
CA LEU A 133 -1.23 16.12 9.81
C LEU A 133 0.10 15.42 9.52
N PRO A 134 0.07 14.29 8.83
CA PRO A 134 1.30 13.62 8.41
C PRO A 134 2.21 14.52 7.58
N ILE A 135 3.52 14.37 7.76
CA ILE A 135 4.54 15.12 7.01
C ILE A 135 4.30 14.97 5.49
N GLY A 136 4.36 16.11 4.77
CA GLY A 136 4.17 16.15 3.33
C GLY A 136 2.72 16.32 2.87
N ILE A 137 1.77 16.58 3.79
CA ILE A 137 0.40 16.98 3.45
C ILE A 137 0.25 18.48 3.67
N PRO A 138 0.32 19.30 2.61
CA PRO A 138 0.21 20.75 2.74
C PRO A 138 -1.23 21.16 3.05
N VAL A 139 -1.38 22.20 3.88
CA VAL A 139 -2.64 22.89 4.14
C VAL A 139 -2.60 24.27 3.51
N ARG A 140 -3.63 24.62 2.76
CA ARG A 140 -3.80 25.93 2.16
C ARG A 140 -5.23 26.41 2.40
N ASN A 141 -5.36 27.62 2.98
CA ASN A 141 -6.67 28.19 3.32
C ASN A 141 -7.54 27.20 4.14
N GLU A 142 -6.94 26.58 5.16
CA GLU A 142 -7.59 25.61 6.06
C GLU A 142 -8.02 24.28 5.37
N ILE A 143 -7.63 24.09 4.12
CA ILE A 143 -7.93 22.87 3.36
C ILE A 143 -6.65 22.06 3.17
N ALA A 144 -6.65 20.80 3.59
CA ALA A 144 -5.57 19.88 3.34
C ALA A 144 -5.59 19.39 1.88
N ASP A 145 -4.39 19.20 1.30
CA ASP A 145 -4.26 18.70 -0.07
C ASP A 145 -4.73 17.24 -0.17
N ARG A 146 -5.86 17.01 -0.82
CA ARG A 146 -6.47 15.68 -0.94
C ARG A 146 -5.62 14.70 -1.75
N ALA A 147 -4.85 15.19 -2.74
CA ALA A 147 -3.99 14.30 -3.52
C ALA A 147 -2.81 13.81 -2.68
N ALA A 148 -2.13 14.70 -1.97
CA ALA A 148 -1.05 14.37 -1.05
C ALA A 148 -1.55 13.45 0.09
N PHE A 149 -2.74 13.70 0.61
CA PHE A 149 -3.33 12.86 1.65
C PHE A 149 -3.66 11.44 1.13
N ASN A 150 -4.25 11.32 -0.07
CA ASN A 150 -4.48 10.02 -0.70
C ASN A 150 -3.17 9.28 -1.02
N ASP A 151 -2.11 9.98 -1.41
CA ASP A 151 -0.79 9.39 -1.63
C ASP A 151 -0.21 8.85 -0.32
N TRP A 152 -0.30 9.61 0.77
CA TRP A 152 0.13 9.16 2.09
C TRP A 152 -0.71 7.97 2.58
N TRP A 153 -2.05 8.03 2.45
CA TRP A 153 -2.97 6.97 2.83
C TRP A 153 -2.71 5.67 2.05
N ARG A 154 -2.49 5.78 0.74
CA ARG A 154 -2.16 4.64 -0.11
C ARG A 154 -0.83 3.99 0.27
N ASP A 155 0.18 4.78 0.58
CA ASP A 155 1.51 4.28 0.89
C ASP A 155 1.57 3.52 2.23
N ARG A 156 0.54 3.65 3.07
CA ARG A 156 0.32 2.83 4.27
C ARG A 156 -0.32 1.48 3.98
N SER A 157 -0.90 1.29 2.80
CA SER A 157 -1.49 0.00 2.42
C SER A 157 -0.43 -0.95 1.88
N ILE A 158 -0.73 -2.25 1.96
CA ILE A 158 0.14 -3.28 1.40
C ILE A 158 0.34 -3.01 -0.11
N PRO A 159 1.58 -3.02 -0.63
CA PRO A 159 1.82 -2.89 -2.06
C PRO A 159 1.13 -3.99 -2.86
N ALA A 160 0.35 -3.62 -3.87
CA ALA A 160 -0.33 -4.59 -4.75
C ALA A 160 0.64 -5.51 -5.53
N SER A 161 1.95 -5.13 -5.58
CA SER A 161 3.03 -5.91 -6.20
C SER A 161 3.62 -6.98 -5.26
N ARG A 162 3.26 -6.98 -3.97
CA ARG A 162 3.75 -8.01 -3.03
C ARG A 162 3.26 -9.39 -3.45
N SER A 163 4.16 -10.35 -3.43
CA SER A 163 3.86 -11.75 -3.77
C SER A 163 2.73 -12.31 -2.87
N GLY A 164 1.72 -12.96 -3.48
CA GLY A 164 0.61 -13.59 -2.77
C GLY A 164 -0.53 -12.66 -2.35
N VAL A 165 -0.41 -11.33 -2.54
CA VAL A 165 -1.45 -10.36 -2.12
C VAL A 165 -2.75 -10.58 -2.88
N ARG A 166 -2.72 -10.92 -4.16
CA ARG A 166 -3.93 -11.12 -4.95
C ARG A 166 -4.75 -12.29 -4.41
N GLU A 167 -4.11 -13.43 -4.20
CA GLU A 167 -4.73 -14.62 -3.66
C GLU A 167 -5.26 -14.39 -2.24
N ALA A 168 -4.53 -13.60 -1.45
CA ALA A 168 -4.97 -13.20 -0.13
C ALA A 168 -6.22 -12.32 -0.18
N LEU A 169 -6.27 -11.30 -1.05
CA LEU A 169 -7.44 -10.44 -1.21
C LEU A 169 -8.69 -11.22 -1.67
N GLU A 170 -8.52 -12.16 -2.61
CA GLU A 170 -9.60 -13.06 -3.05
C GLU A 170 -10.12 -13.90 -1.86
N SER A 171 -9.22 -14.47 -1.06
CA SER A 171 -9.55 -15.26 0.14
C SER A 171 -10.26 -14.44 1.21
N LEU A 172 -9.89 -13.16 1.37
CA LEU A 172 -10.45 -12.22 2.33
C LEU A 172 -11.76 -11.56 1.85
N GLY A 173 -12.14 -11.77 0.57
CA GLY A 173 -13.29 -11.11 -0.04
C GLY A 173 -13.15 -9.59 -0.09
N VAL A 174 -11.92 -9.08 -0.33
CA VAL A 174 -11.58 -7.66 -0.34
C VAL A 174 -11.09 -7.25 -1.73
N ALA A 175 -11.62 -6.14 -2.24
CA ALA A 175 -11.34 -5.70 -3.60
C ALA A 175 -9.99 -4.99 -3.80
N ASP A 176 -9.45 -4.38 -2.73
CA ASP A 176 -8.24 -3.56 -2.79
C ASP A 176 -7.52 -3.59 -1.43
N THR A 177 -6.19 -3.49 -1.43
CA THR A 177 -5.39 -3.48 -0.20
C THR A 177 -5.73 -2.32 0.72
N LYS A 178 -6.20 -1.19 0.19
CA LYS A 178 -6.70 -0.07 0.99
C LYS A 178 -7.93 -0.40 1.83
N MET A 179 -8.72 -1.38 1.40
CA MET A 179 -9.84 -1.86 2.21
C MET A 179 -9.39 -2.65 3.43
N LEU A 180 -8.22 -3.30 3.39
CA LEU A 180 -7.61 -3.87 4.59
C LEU A 180 -7.24 -2.77 5.58
N LEU A 181 -6.61 -1.69 5.07
CA LEU A 181 -6.29 -0.51 5.87
C LEU A 181 -7.54 0.11 6.52
N VAL A 182 -8.63 0.26 5.77
CA VAL A 182 -9.91 0.79 6.32
C VAL A 182 -10.50 -0.16 7.37
N ARG A 183 -10.47 -1.47 7.14
CA ARG A 183 -11.03 -2.46 8.08
C ARG A 183 -10.27 -2.58 9.40
N CYS A 184 -8.99 -2.20 9.44
CA CYS A 184 -8.23 -2.08 10.68
C CYS A 184 -8.18 -0.63 11.20
N TYR A 185 -9.13 0.21 10.80
CA TYR A 185 -9.19 1.64 11.18
C TYR A 185 -7.93 2.44 10.84
N GLY A 186 -7.14 2.01 9.88
CA GLY A 186 -5.86 2.62 9.55
C GLY A 186 -4.76 2.42 10.59
N LEU A 187 -4.96 1.61 11.60
CA LEU A 187 -3.97 1.35 12.65
C LEU A 187 -2.70 0.70 12.10
N SER A 188 -1.56 1.09 12.65
CA SER A 188 -0.23 0.64 12.24
C SER A 188 0.69 0.47 13.46
N LEU A 189 1.79 -0.26 13.28
CA LEU A 189 2.95 -0.25 14.18
C LEU A 189 4.05 0.69 13.70
N SER A 190 3.81 1.45 12.61
CA SER A 190 4.78 2.43 12.08
C SER A 190 4.48 3.87 12.49
N ASP A 191 3.25 4.15 12.93
CA ASP A 191 2.77 5.49 13.31
C ASP A 191 1.53 5.40 14.20
N GLN A 192 1.02 6.54 14.67
CA GLN A 192 -0.13 6.63 15.57
C GLN A 192 -1.39 7.23 14.91
N TYR A 193 -1.48 7.19 13.58
CA TYR A 193 -2.65 7.68 12.84
C TYR A 193 -3.70 6.58 12.67
N TRP A 194 -4.97 7.00 12.78
CA TRP A 194 -6.11 6.10 12.60
C TRP A 194 -7.37 6.86 12.21
N ILE A 195 -8.43 6.15 11.87
CA ILE A 195 -9.74 6.73 11.55
C ILE A 195 -10.79 6.24 12.53
N CYS A 196 -11.59 7.16 13.06
CA CYS A 196 -12.77 6.86 13.86
C CYS A 196 -14.02 7.02 12.99
N PRO A 197 -14.73 5.92 12.61
CA PRO A 197 -15.99 6.02 11.89
C PRO A 197 -17.03 6.84 12.63
N GLU A 198 -17.88 7.58 11.90
CA GLU A 198 -18.96 8.37 12.50
C GLU A 198 -19.89 7.45 13.32
N GLY A 199 -20.17 7.84 14.55
CA GLY A 199 -20.99 7.08 15.48
C GLY A 199 -20.29 5.90 16.19
N ALA A 200 -19.02 5.67 15.93
CA ALA A 200 -18.23 4.67 16.67
C ALA A 200 -17.62 5.28 17.94
N GLU A 201 -17.76 4.57 19.07
CA GLU A 201 -17.15 4.96 20.35
C GLU A 201 -15.80 4.27 20.54
N LEU A 202 -14.82 4.59 19.67
CA LEU A 202 -13.48 4.02 19.71
C LEU A 202 -12.53 4.97 20.45
N ARG A 203 -11.65 4.42 21.27
CA ARG A 203 -10.58 5.15 21.94
C ARG A 203 -9.22 4.57 21.58
N TRP A 204 -8.23 5.44 21.39
CA TRP A 204 -6.86 5.05 21.04
C TRP A 204 -6.30 3.99 21.99
N GLU A 205 -6.54 4.12 23.28
CA GLU A 205 -6.03 3.22 24.31
C GLU A 205 -6.52 1.78 24.13
N ASP A 206 -7.75 1.62 23.61
CA ASP A 206 -8.40 0.32 23.51
C ASP A 206 -8.07 -0.42 22.20
N ILE A 207 -7.57 0.32 21.16
CA ILE A 207 -7.44 -0.24 19.82
C ILE A 207 -6.03 -0.21 19.24
N ASN A 208 -5.09 0.60 19.78
CA ASN A 208 -3.75 0.71 19.23
C ASN A 208 -2.96 -0.61 19.33
N PHE A 209 -2.12 -0.90 18.37
CA PHE A 209 -1.32 -2.13 18.33
C PHE A 209 -0.06 -2.08 19.21
N PHE A 210 0.32 -0.91 19.74
CA PHE A 210 1.47 -0.77 20.62
C PHE A 210 1.23 -1.35 22.02
N GLN A 211 0.00 -1.27 22.50
CA GLN A 211 -0.36 -1.63 23.87
C GLN A 211 -1.36 -2.80 23.92
N ASN A 212 -2.10 -3.03 22.85
CA ASN A 212 -3.12 -4.09 22.78
C ASN A 212 -2.62 -5.25 21.90
N ASP A 213 -3.15 -6.44 22.16
CA ASP A 213 -2.95 -7.60 21.30
C ASP A 213 -3.67 -7.40 19.96
N PHE A 214 -3.15 -8.04 18.93
CA PHE A 214 -3.71 -7.99 17.60
C PHE A 214 -3.89 -9.40 17.02
N SER A 215 -4.73 -9.50 15.99
CA SER A 215 -4.96 -10.77 15.30
C SER A 215 -3.85 -11.09 14.31
N GLU A 216 -3.43 -12.34 14.27
CA GLU A 216 -2.51 -12.87 13.25
C GLU A 216 -3.24 -13.33 11.97
N ASP A 217 -4.58 -13.31 11.93
CA ASP A 217 -5.36 -13.88 10.83
C ASP A 217 -4.99 -13.32 9.47
N ILE A 218 -4.81 -12.00 9.37
CA ILE A 218 -4.43 -11.32 8.13
C ILE A 218 -2.99 -11.64 7.74
N GLY A 219 -2.07 -11.66 8.71
CA GLY A 219 -0.69 -12.04 8.52
C GLY A 219 -0.55 -13.46 7.98
N ASP A 220 -1.26 -14.41 8.56
CA ASP A 220 -1.24 -15.81 8.13
C ASP A 220 -1.77 -15.97 6.69
N VAL A 221 -2.88 -15.30 6.35
CA VAL A 221 -3.41 -15.32 4.98
C VAL A 221 -2.42 -14.71 3.99
N LEU A 222 -1.78 -13.58 4.34
CA LEU A 222 -0.75 -12.92 3.51
C LEU A 222 0.53 -13.75 3.37
N PHE A 223 0.82 -14.61 4.36
CA PHE A 223 1.94 -15.56 4.32
C PHE A 223 1.63 -16.80 3.47
N GLY A 224 0.36 -17.03 3.12
CA GLY A 224 -0.12 -18.17 2.33
C GLY A 224 -0.62 -19.33 3.18
N GLU A 225 -0.80 -19.14 4.48
CA GLU A 225 -1.44 -20.10 5.36
C GLU A 225 -2.96 -20.03 5.17
N ARG A 226 -3.55 -21.13 4.69
CA ARG A 226 -5.02 -21.21 4.52
C ARG A 226 -5.68 -21.49 5.86
N LYS A 227 -6.25 -20.49 6.50
CA LYS A 227 -7.13 -20.70 7.63
C LYS A 227 -8.59 -20.83 7.16
N LYS A 228 -9.20 -21.99 7.43
CA LYS A 228 -10.65 -22.15 7.38
C LYS A 228 -11.23 -21.53 8.66
N LYS A 229 -11.53 -20.24 8.63
CA LYS A 229 -12.30 -19.59 9.68
C LYS A 229 -13.58 -19.00 9.08
N ASP A 230 -14.69 -19.19 9.75
CA ASP A 230 -15.98 -18.61 9.36
C ASP A 230 -16.00 -17.08 9.48
N ALA A 231 -15.11 -16.51 10.30
CA ALA A 231 -14.88 -15.08 10.43
C ALA A 231 -13.40 -14.80 10.66
N LEU A 232 -12.82 -13.86 9.89
CA LEU A 232 -11.47 -13.36 10.05
C LEU A 232 -11.48 -12.05 10.83
N ASN A 233 -10.55 -11.90 11.76
CA ASN A 233 -10.37 -10.66 12.51
C ASN A 233 -9.38 -9.75 11.76
N PHE A 234 -9.86 -8.57 11.36
CA PHE A 234 -9.07 -7.59 10.61
C PHE A 234 -8.25 -6.65 11.52
N SER A 235 -8.37 -6.76 12.84
CA SER A 235 -7.53 -6.00 13.78
C SER A 235 -6.09 -6.53 13.77
N SER A 236 -5.33 -6.14 12.75
CA SER A 236 -3.99 -6.66 12.48
C SER A 236 -3.10 -5.59 11.85
N PRO A 237 -1.87 -5.40 12.38
CA PRO A 237 -0.89 -4.47 11.79
C PRO A 237 -0.39 -4.94 10.41
N ASP A 238 -0.64 -6.19 10.05
CA ASP A 238 -0.29 -6.72 8.72
C ASP A 238 -1.05 -6.04 7.59
N SER A 239 -2.21 -5.44 7.90
CA SER A 239 -3.01 -4.66 6.95
C SER A 239 -2.32 -3.37 6.47
N THR A 240 -1.27 -2.91 7.18
CA THR A 240 -0.57 -1.64 6.97
C THR A 240 0.94 -1.79 6.75
N SER A 241 1.42 -2.99 6.46
CA SER A 241 2.85 -3.24 6.30
C SER A 241 3.35 -2.90 4.89
N ASP A 242 4.31 -1.98 4.75
CA ASP A 242 4.94 -1.63 3.46
C ASP A 242 5.98 -2.66 3.00
N GLY A 243 6.41 -2.59 1.73
CA GLY A 243 7.47 -3.39 1.10
C GLY A 243 7.01 -4.68 0.43
N ASN A 244 7.83 -5.18 -0.49
CA ASN A 244 7.48 -6.25 -1.44
C ASN A 244 7.72 -7.68 -0.94
N LEU A 245 8.55 -7.87 0.09
CA LEU A 245 8.81 -9.18 0.66
C LEU A 245 7.63 -9.63 1.52
N LYS A 246 7.42 -10.96 1.59
CA LYS A 246 6.50 -11.53 2.56
C LYS A 246 6.92 -11.12 3.97
N LYS A 247 5.99 -10.65 4.76
CA LYS A 247 6.21 -10.28 6.15
C LYS A 247 4.93 -10.38 6.95
N ARG A 248 5.08 -10.60 8.24
CA ARG A 248 3.98 -10.61 9.21
C ARG A 248 4.44 -10.13 10.57
N TRP A 249 3.53 -9.55 11.29
CA TRP A 249 3.72 -9.19 12.69
C TRP A 249 3.28 -10.32 13.61
N LYS A 250 4.06 -10.56 14.66
CA LYS A 250 3.72 -11.49 15.74
C LYS A 250 4.12 -10.92 17.09
N ILE A 251 3.40 -11.35 18.14
CA ILE A 251 3.84 -11.11 19.51
C ILE A 251 4.62 -12.34 19.94
N ILE A 252 5.93 -12.18 20.16
CA ILE A 252 6.85 -13.23 20.59
C ILE A 252 7.42 -12.81 21.94
N ASP A 253 7.19 -13.61 22.98
CA ASP A 253 7.62 -13.32 24.35
C ASP A 253 7.20 -11.93 24.85
N GLY A 254 5.98 -11.50 24.50
CA GLY A 254 5.42 -10.20 24.85
C GLY A 254 5.95 -9.03 23.99
N LYS A 255 6.84 -9.27 23.06
CA LYS A 255 7.42 -8.27 22.16
C LYS A 255 6.78 -8.32 20.78
N ARG A 256 6.54 -7.17 20.19
CA ARG A 256 6.05 -7.04 18.82
C ARG A 256 7.19 -7.23 17.85
N CYS A 257 7.14 -8.31 17.09
CA CYS A 257 8.21 -8.72 16.19
C CYS A 257 7.73 -8.76 14.75
N LEU A 258 8.53 -8.20 13.84
CA LEU A 258 8.32 -8.31 12.40
C LEU A 258 9.14 -9.48 11.85
N ILE A 259 8.43 -10.46 11.28
CA ILE A 259 9.02 -11.62 10.62
C ILE A 259 9.03 -11.35 9.11
N LYS A 260 10.19 -11.45 8.46
CA LYS A 260 10.38 -11.18 7.03
C LYS A 260 10.94 -12.41 6.33
N GLY A 261 10.32 -12.79 5.21
CA GLY A 261 10.81 -13.84 4.33
C GLY A 261 11.68 -13.30 3.20
N GLY A 262 12.34 -14.22 2.51
CA GLY A 262 13.13 -13.94 1.31
C GLY A 262 12.36 -14.21 0.02
N SER A 263 12.85 -13.64 -1.10
CA SER A 263 12.35 -13.91 -2.44
C SER A 263 13.00 -15.14 -3.06
N ASN A 264 12.19 -15.92 -3.80
CA ASN A 264 12.71 -17.05 -4.58
C ASN A 264 13.64 -16.55 -5.72
N PRO A 265 14.63 -17.35 -6.18
CA PRO A 265 14.88 -18.74 -5.71
C PRO A 265 15.78 -18.83 -4.46
N PHE A 266 16.57 -17.80 -4.13
CA PHE A 266 17.69 -17.92 -3.19
C PHE A 266 17.32 -17.59 -1.73
N ARG A 267 16.22 -16.87 -1.47
CA ARG A 267 15.75 -16.47 -0.14
C ARG A 267 16.84 -15.87 0.75
N GLN A 268 17.78 -15.12 0.16
CA GLN A 268 18.98 -14.62 0.85
C GLN A 268 18.75 -13.39 1.72
N GLN A 269 17.60 -12.69 1.54
CA GLN A 269 17.34 -11.43 2.23
C GLN A 269 17.36 -11.59 3.78
N PRO A 270 16.78 -12.64 4.39
CA PRO A 270 16.89 -12.86 5.83
C PRO A 270 18.34 -12.94 6.33
N PHE A 271 19.21 -13.62 5.59
CA PHE A 271 20.63 -13.71 5.93
C PHE A 271 21.34 -12.35 5.81
N ASN A 272 21.01 -11.57 4.77
CA ASN A 272 21.60 -10.26 4.56
C ASN A 272 21.24 -9.30 5.71
N GLU A 273 19.99 -9.33 6.21
CA GLU A 273 19.58 -8.52 7.34
C GLU A 273 20.32 -8.90 8.62
N VAL A 274 20.45 -10.20 8.90
CA VAL A 274 21.19 -10.67 10.07
C VAL A 274 22.68 -10.34 9.97
N ILE A 275 23.31 -10.55 8.81
CA ILE A 275 24.72 -10.22 8.60
C ILE A 275 24.94 -8.70 8.77
N ALA A 276 24.07 -7.88 8.18
CA ALA A 276 24.16 -6.42 8.33
C ALA A 276 24.03 -5.98 9.79
N SER A 277 23.11 -6.61 10.54
CA SER A 277 22.96 -6.37 11.99
C SER A 277 24.24 -6.71 12.75
N LEU A 278 24.82 -7.89 12.50
CA LEU A 278 26.09 -8.30 13.15
C LEU A 278 27.27 -7.38 12.79
N VAL A 279 27.34 -6.93 11.55
CA VAL A 279 28.37 -5.96 11.11
C VAL A 279 28.17 -4.62 11.83
N ALA A 280 26.93 -4.12 11.89
CA ALA A 280 26.64 -2.87 12.60
C ALA A 280 26.99 -2.95 14.08
N GLU A 281 26.67 -4.09 14.74
CA GLU A 281 27.06 -4.35 16.12
C GLU A 281 28.59 -4.28 16.32
N LYS A 282 29.36 -4.96 15.45
CA LYS A 282 30.84 -4.95 15.51
C LYS A 282 31.44 -3.57 15.25
N LEU A 283 30.79 -2.74 14.46
CA LEU A 283 31.20 -1.36 14.19
C LEU A 283 30.73 -0.36 15.25
N GLY A 284 29.95 -0.79 16.24
CA GLY A 284 29.35 0.10 17.25
C GLY A 284 28.30 1.06 16.67
N ILE A 285 27.66 0.71 15.54
CA ILE A 285 26.63 1.51 14.89
C ILE A 285 25.28 1.14 15.53
N SER A 286 24.52 2.17 15.97
CA SER A 286 23.14 1.96 16.43
C SER A 286 22.29 1.39 15.32
N HIS A 287 21.61 0.29 15.56
CA HIS A 287 20.84 -0.43 14.57
C HIS A 287 19.70 -1.24 15.24
N VAL A 288 18.78 -1.74 14.42
CA VAL A 288 17.77 -2.70 14.85
C VAL A 288 18.38 -4.10 14.79
N PRO A 289 18.47 -4.85 15.92
CA PRO A 289 18.99 -6.20 15.92
C PRO A 289 18.08 -7.16 15.14
N TYR A 290 18.70 -8.00 14.31
CA TYR A 290 18.02 -9.06 13.57
C TYR A 290 18.50 -10.44 14.01
N THR A 291 17.55 -11.36 14.14
CA THR A 291 17.83 -12.78 14.37
C THR A 291 17.28 -13.64 13.24
N LEU A 292 17.80 -14.86 13.09
CA LEU A 292 17.33 -15.82 12.10
C LEU A 292 16.33 -16.77 12.77
N LEU A 293 15.16 -16.96 12.13
CA LEU A 293 14.15 -17.93 12.47
C LEU A 293 14.04 -18.93 11.32
N TRP A 294 13.94 -20.21 11.64
CA TRP A 294 13.66 -21.27 10.67
C TRP A 294 12.25 -21.82 10.87
N ASP A 295 11.52 -21.95 9.78
CA ASP A 295 10.24 -22.64 9.72
C ASP A 295 10.40 -23.71 8.63
N ASP A 296 10.50 -24.97 9.04
CA ASP A 296 11.06 -26.07 8.25
C ASP A 296 12.41 -25.65 7.61
N ASP A 297 12.54 -25.76 6.28
CA ASP A 297 13.73 -25.38 5.51
C ASP A 297 13.69 -23.91 5.02
N THR A 298 12.80 -23.08 5.56
CA THR A 298 12.64 -21.70 5.11
C THR A 298 13.21 -20.72 6.13
N PRO A 299 14.21 -19.91 5.75
CA PRO A 299 14.77 -18.90 6.63
C PRO A 299 13.90 -17.62 6.65
N TYR A 300 13.76 -17.06 7.82
CA TYR A 300 13.13 -15.75 8.07
C TYR A 300 14.04 -14.89 8.94
N SER A 301 14.06 -13.59 8.69
CA SER A 301 14.65 -12.63 9.64
C SER A 301 13.58 -12.10 10.57
N VAL A 302 13.95 -11.89 11.82
CA VAL A 302 13.06 -11.37 12.87
C VAL A 302 13.72 -10.18 13.53
N CYS A 303 12.99 -9.08 13.65
CA CYS A 303 13.39 -7.94 14.47
C CYS A 303 12.23 -7.51 15.37
N GLU A 304 12.56 -7.00 16.55
CA GLU A 304 11.60 -6.32 17.42
C GLU A 304 11.19 -4.98 16.79
N ASP A 305 9.94 -4.56 17.01
CA ASP A 305 9.49 -3.23 16.62
C ASP A 305 10.31 -2.17 17.37
N PHE A 306 10.89 -1.25 16.61
CA PHE A 306 11.66 -0.12 17.15
C PHE A 306 10.83 1.16 17.25
N VAL A 307 9.63 1.16 16.70
CA VAL A 307 8.66 2.26 16.84
C VAL A 307 7.94 2.10 18.17
N THR A 308 7.82 3.19 18.88
CA THR A 308 7.19 3.23 20.21
C THR A 308 5.86 3.99 20.15
N PRO A 309 5.04 3.97 21.22
CA PRO A 309 3.85 4.83 21.28
C PRO A 309 4.15 6.33 21.16
N ASP A 310 5.41 6.74 21.29
CA ASP A 310 5.83 8.15 21.26
C ASP A 310 6.74 8.50 20.08
N THR A 311 6.96 7.56 19.16
CA THR A 311 7.79 7.78 17.95
C THR A 311 7.07 7.29 16.71
N GLU A 312 7.42 7.86 15.54
CA GLU A 312 6.88 7.46 14.24
C GLU A 312 8.00 7.18 13.25
N LEU A 313 7.77 6.21 12.38
CA LEU A 313 8.65 5.93 11.25
C LEU A 313 8.22 6.76 10.05
N VAL A 314 9.02 7.77 9.73
CA VAL A 314 8.80 8.61 8.54
C VAL A 314 9.90 8.32 7.52
N SER A 315 9.54 7.93 6.30
CA SER A 315 10.54 7.68 5.26
C SER A 315 11.23 8.99 4.81
N ALA A 316 12.51 8.90 4.45
CA ALA A 316 13.25 10.04 3.88
C ALA A 316 12.55 10.66 2.67
N TRP A 317 11.85 9.84 1.88
CA TRP A 317 11.00 10.32 0.78
C TRP A 317 9.90 11.27 1.27
N ARG A 318 9.20 10.90 2.35
CA ARG A 318 8.14 11.75 2.93
C ARG A 318 8.71 13.04 3.52
N VAL A 319 9.83 12.96 4.21
CA VAL A 319 10.54 14.15 4.72
C VAL A 319 10.87 15.09 3.56
N MET A 320 11.39 14.58 2.44
CA MET A 320 11.72 15.39 1.26
C MET A 320 10.49 16.01 0.56
N GLN A 321 9.26 15.52 0.81
CA GLN A 321 8.03 16.16 0.31
C GLN A 321 7.60 17.37 1.13
N SER A 322 8.16 17.62 2.31
CA SER A 322 7.82 18.78 3.15
C SER A 322 8.23 20.11 2.51
N MET A 323 9.25 20.08 1.65
CA MET A 323 9.78 21.27 0.97
C MET A 323 9.97 21.03 -0.54
N ARG A 324 9.83 22.09 -1.33
CA ARG A 324 10.11 22.04 -2.77
C ARG A 324 11.63 21.95 -2.98
N LYS A 325 12.08 20.93 -3.71
CA LYS A 325 13.48 20.79 -4.09
C LYS A 325 13.87 21.85 -5.13
N ASP A 326 14.96 22.58 -4.86
CA ASP A 326 15.62 23.43 -5.87
C ASP A 326 16.32 22.56 -6.93
N ASN A 327 16.25 22.98 -8.20
CA ASN A 327 16.82 22.23 -9.33
C ASN A 327 18.34 22.05 -9.24
N ASN A 328 19.04 22.96 -8.58
CA ASN A 328 20.51 22.96 -8.42
C ASN A 328 20.96 22.22 -7.16
N THR A 329 20.05 21.74 -6.33
CA THR A 329 20.36 21.04 -5.08
C THR A 329 20.37 19.53 -5.31
N SER A 330 21.41 18.84 -4.81
CA SER A 330 21.43 17.36 -4.81
C SER A 330 20.31 16.79 -3.95
N VAL A 331 19.90 15.54 -4.20
CA VAL A 331 18.86 14.85 -3.42
C VAL A 331 19.28 14.76 -1.94
N TYR A 332 20.54 14.42 -1.68
CA TYR A 332 21.08 14.32 -0.31
C TYR A 332 21.03 15.67 0.42
N ARG A 333 21.49 16.76 -0.24
CA ARG A 333 21.44 18.10 0.36
C ARG A 333 20.01 18.57 0.60
N HIS A 334 19.10 18.27 -0.34
CA HIS A 334 17.67 18.54 -0.14
C HIS A 334 17.11 17.82 1.08
N TYR A 335 17.45 16.53 1.24
CA TYR A 335 17.05 15.76 2.42
C TYR A 335 17.53 16.41 3.71
N LEU A 336 18.80 16.80 3.79
CA LEU A 336 19.34 17.50 4.96
C LEU A 336 18.61 18.82 5.25
N ASN A 337 18.34 19.62 4.21
CA ASN A 337 17.60 20.88 4.38
C ASN A 337 16.14 20.66 4.86
N CYS A 338 15.55 19.50 4.59
CA CYS A 338 14.21 19.16 5.09
C CYS A 338 14.25 18.65 6.55
N CYS A 339 15.42 18.25 7.06
CA CYS A 339 15.60 17.80 8.44
C CYS A 339 15.96 18.94 9.40
N GLU A 340 16.42 20.09 8.88
CA GLU A 340 16.73 21.33 9.63
C GLU A 340 15.45 22.15 9.90
#